data_5d723a930b5da7dc14cfb8111f45a8a5
#
_entry.id   5d723a930b5da7dc14cfb8111f45a8a5
#
_cell.length_a   1.000
_cell.length_b   1.000
_cell.length_c   1.000
_cell.angle_alpha   90.00
_cell.angle_beta   90.00
_cell.angle_gamma   90.00
#
_symmetry.space_group_name_H-M   'P 1'
#
loop_
_entity.id
_entity.type
_entity.pdbx_description
1 polymer ?
#
loop_
_entity_poly.entity_id
_entity_poly.type
_entity_poly.pdbx_seq_one_letter_code
_entity_poly.pdbx_strand_id
1 'polypeptide(L)'
;MRSAEAAELWFVMRKAAHWCHLHAARSISKLDLCVSDFAVLSVLRARGPLRPDAIGKKVLLTSGSVTSALDRLEREKLTERRTDPSDGRASLVYLTDRGAELAREATDKHTVSMHGIFSVLTDKERDDLRHLLKKLGKFAQAAHSAPRASKRAVTISVEPRRPRRLNAASTRKRAVPAAR
;
A
#
# COMPACT_ATOMS: atom_id res chain seq x y z
N MET A 1 -6.48 4.02 24.51
CA MET A 1 -5.34 4.45 23.67
C MET A 1 -5.40 5.95 23.49
N ARG A 2 -4.33 6.68 23.78
CA ARG A 2 -4.26 8.14 23.58
C ARG A 2 -4.13 8.44 22.09
N SER A 3 -4.65 9.56 21.62
CA SER A 3 -4.60 9.95 20.20
C SER A 3 -3.16 10.04 19.66
N ALA A 4 -2.22 10.52 20.46
CA ALA A 4 -0.80 10.59 20.12
C ALA A 4 -0.19 9.19 19.89
N GLU A 5 -0.52 8.22 20.74
CA GLU A 5 -0.05 6.83 20.63
C GLU A 5 -0.54 6.16 19.31
N ALA A 6 -1.78 6.42 18.92
CA ALA A 6 -2.30 5.90 17.64
C ALA A 6 -1.56 6.49 16.42
N ALA A 7 -1.25 7.79 16.47
CA ALA A 7 -0.50 8.46 15.41
C ALA A 7 0.94 7.91 15.33
N GLU A 8 1.59 7.72 16.47
CA GLU A 8 2.94 7.14 16.54
C GLU A 8 2.97 5.73 15.94
N LEU A 9 2.07 4.84 16.36
CA LEU A 9 1.96 3.48 15.82
C LEU A 9 1.75 3.49 14.30
N TRP A 10 0.91 4.41 13.81
CA TRP A 10 0.70 4.56 12.37
C TRP A 10 1.97 4.95 11.63
N PHE A 11 2.74 5.92 12.13
CA PHE A 11 3.99 6.35 11.51
C PHE A 11 5.07 5.27 11.55
N VAL A 12 5.23 4.57 12.69
CA VAL A 12 6.18 3.45 12.81
C VAL A 12 5.85 2.35 11.83
N MET A 13 4.59 1.92 11.77
CA MET A 13 4.12 0.90 10.84
C MET A 13 4.37 1.31 9.37
N ARG A 14 4.01 2.54 9.01
CA ARG A 14 4.23 3.07 7.65
C ARG A 14 5.70 3.09 7.28
N LYS A 15 6.56 3.57 8.19
CA LYS A 15 8.01 3.65 7.96
C LYS A 15 8.62 2.27 7.78
N ALA A 16 8.27 1.32 8.65
CA ALA A 16 8.71 -0.06 8.53
C ALA A 16 8.25 -0.70 7.21
N ALA A 17 6.96 -0.59 6.88
CA ALA A 17 6.41 -1.10 5.62
C ALA A 17 7.09 -0.50 4.39
N HIS A 18 7.40 0.81 4.41
CA HIS A 18 8.08 1.49 3.31
C HIS A 18 9.49 0.91 3.07
N TRP A 19 10.30 0.76 4.11
CA TRP A 19 11.65 0.21 3.97
C TRP A 19 11.65 -1.26 3.57
N CYS A 20 10.74 -2.07 4.13
CA CYS A 20 10.55 -3.45 3.69
C CYS A 20 10.15 -3.52 2.21
N HIS A 21 9.25 -2.64 1.77
CA HIS A 21 8.84 -2.56 0.36
C HIS A 21 10.00 -2.19 -0.57
N LEU A 22 10.80 -1.18 -0.22
CA LEU A 22 11.97 -0.80 -1.02
C LEU A 22 13.00 -1.92 -1.11
N HIS A 23 13.23 -2.65 -0.01
CA HIS A 23 14.12 -3.80 -0.03
C HIS A 23 13.57 -4.94 -0.90
N ALA A 24 12.28 -5.24 -0.80
CA ALA A 24 11.60 -6.20 -1.65
C ALA A 24 11.71 -5.82 -3.12
N ALA A 25 11.43 -4.55 -3.48
CA ALA A 25 11.53 -4.06 -4.84
C ALA A 25 12.94 -4.21 -5.42
N ARG A 26 13.98 -3.92 -4.61
CA ARG A 26 15.38 -4.11 -5.02
C ARG A 26 15.73 -5.57 -5.30
N SER A 27 15.19 -6.51 -4.53
CA SER A 27 15.43 -7.94 -4.77
C SER A 27 14.74 -8.44 -6.03
N ILE A 28 13.54 -7.92 -6.32
CA ILE A 28 12.71 -8.29 -7.48
C ILE A 28 13.28 -7.67 -8.76
N SER A 29 13.75 -6.42 -8.73
CA SER A 29 14.30 -5.74 -9.90
C SER A 29 15.56 -6.40 -10.48
N LYS A 30 16.28 -7.21 -9.70
CA LYS A 30 17.41 -8.03 -10.16
C LYS A 30 17.00 -9.16 -11.13
N LEU A 31 15.71 -9.37 -11.30
CA LEU A 31 15.11 -10.38 -12.16
C LEU A 31 14.36 -9.77 -13.35
N ASP A 32 14.61 -8.48 -13.62
CA ASP A 32 13.90 -7.68 -14.63
C ASP A 32 12.37 -7.66 -14.46
N LEU A 33 11.92 -7.87 -13.21
CA LEU A 33 10.51 -7.81 -12.83
C LEU A 33 10.21 -6.54 -12.04
N CYS A 34 9.05 -5.94 -12.27
CA CYS A 34 8.51 -4.97 -11.34
C CYS A 34 7.69 -5.66 -10.24
N VAL A 35 7.44 -4.94 -9.15
CA VAL A 35 6.76 -5.51 -7.96
C VAL A 35 5.36 -6.02 -8.29
N SER A 36 4.62 -5.34 -9.19
CA SER A 36 3.29 -5.80 -9.60
C SER A 36 3.32 -7.09 -10.40
N ASP A 37 4.31 -7.25 -11.29
CA ASP A 37 4.48 -8.45 -12.10
C ASP A 37 4.86 -9.65 -11.24
N PHE A 38 5.81 -9.46 -10.31
CA PHE A 38 6.16 -10.45 -9.31
C PHE A 38 4.95 -10.86 -8.45
N ALA A 39 4.14 -9.90 -8.01
CA ALA A 39 2.95 -10.19 -7.19
C ALA A 39 1.94 -11.05 -7.96
N VAL A 40 1.70 -10.74 -9.25
CA VAL A 40 0.82 -11.53 -10.13
C VAL A 40 1.37 -12.94 -10.33
N LEU A 41 2.65 -13.08 -10.70
CA LEU A 41 3.29 -14.38 -10.89
C LEU A 41 3.24 -15.22 -9.61
N SER A 42 3.53 -14.61 -8.46
CA SER A 42 3.53 -15.29 -7.15
C SER A 42 2.16 -15.79 -6.74
N VAL A 43 1.09 -14.99 -6.97
CA VAL A 43 -0.27 -15.42 -6.63
C VAL A 43 -0.76 -16.53 -7.56
N LEU A 44 -0.45 -16.46 -8.85
CA LEU A 44 -0.81 -17.51 -9.81
C LEU A 44 -0.07 -18.82 -9.50
N ARG A 45 1.21 -18.75 -9.12
CA ARG A 45 1.97 -19.92 -8.66
C ARG A 45 1.36 -20.58 -7.41
N ALA A 46 0.94 -19.75 -6.45
CA ALA A 46 0.44 -20.24 -5.17
C ALA A 46 -1.02 -20.74 -5.22
N ARG A 47 -1.81 -20.30 -6.18
CA ARG A 47 -3.27 -20.53 -6.24
C ARG A 47 -3.78 -21.17 -7.50
N GLY A 48 -2.91 -21.35 -8.51
CA GLY A 48 -3.32 -21.77 -9.85
C GLY A 48 -3.99 -20.63 -10.62
N PRO A 49 -4.68 -20.97 -11.70
CA PRO A 49 -5.36 -20.00 -12.57
C PRO A 49 -6.41 -19.18 -11.84
N LEU A 50 -6.45 -17.88 -12.10
CA LEU A 50 -7.38 -16.93 -11.47
C LEU A 50 -7.95 -15.95 -12.48
N ARG A 51 -9.14 -15.43 -12.19
CA ARG A 51 -9.71 -14.28 -12.90
C ARG A 51 -8.94 -13.00 -12.53
N PRO A 52 -8.82 -12.02 -13.45
CA PRO A 52 -8.08 -10.77 -13.20
C PRO A 52 -8.53 -10.01 -11.94
N ASP A 53 -9.86 -9.96 -11.68
CA ASP A 53 -10.39 -9.31 -10.49
C ASP A 53 -10.01 -10.04 -9.19
N ALA A 54 -9.96 -11.38 -9.23
CA ALA A 54 -9.52 -12.18 -8.09
C ALA A 54 -8.01 -12.01 -7.83
N ILE A 55 -7.20 -11.86 -8.89
CA ILE A 55 -5.78 -11.50 -8.76
C ILE A 55 -5.66 -10.16 -8.03
N GLY A 56 -6.35 -9.11 -8.50
CA GLY A 56 -6.27 -7.77 -7.90
C GLY A 56 -6.59 -7.75 -6.42
N LYS A 57 -7.67 -8.46 -6.02
CA LYS A 57 -8.07 -8.59 -4.60
C LYS A 57 -6.99 -9.27 -3.75
N LYS A 58 -6.28 -10.27 -4.30
CA LYS A 58 -5.25 -11.03 -3.56
C LYS A 58 -3.94 -10.29 -3.43
N VAL A 59 -3.54 -9.54 -4.47
CA VAL A 59 -2.28 -8.80 -4.47
C VAL A 59 -2.43 -7.33 -4.07
N LEU A 60 -3.64 -6.90 -3.71
CA LEU A 60 -3.98 -5.53 -3.31
C LEU A 60 -3.61 -4.48 -4.38
N LEU A 61 -3.76 -4.83 -5.64
CA LEU A 61 -3.58 -3.93 -6.78
C LEU A 61 -4.92 -3.39 -7.28
N THR A 62 -4.88 -2.19 -7.85
CA THR A 62 -6.03 -1.63 -8.58
C THR A 62 -6.27 -2.41 -9.88
N SER A 63 -7.49 -2.37 -10.43
CA SER A 63 -7.80 -3.05 -11.69
C SER A 63 -6.89 -2.58 -12.84
N GLY A 64 -6.60 -1.29 -12.94
CA GLY A 64 -5.67 -0.75 -13.93
C GLY A 64 -4.26 -1.29 -13.77
N SER A 65 -3.76 -1.39 -12.53
CA SER A 65 -2.45 -1.98 -12.25
C SER A 65 -2.38 -3.46 -12.59
N VAL A 66 -3.45 -4.22 -12.34
CA VAL A 66 -3.56 -5.64 -12.73
C VAL A 66 -3.54 -5.78 -14.23
N THR A 67 -4.37 -5.01 -14.96
CA THR A 67 -4.40 -5.03 -16.42
C THR A 67 -3.03 -4.75 -17.01
N SER A 68 -2.36 -3.68 -16.56
CA SER A 68 -1.02 -3.32 -17.06
C SER A 68 0.03 -4.39 -16.75
N ALA A 69 -0.04 -5.05 -15.59
CA ALA A 69 0.86 -6.14 -15.25
C ALA A 69 0.61 -7.37 -16.16
N LEU A 70 -0.66 -7.75 -16.33
CA LEU A 70 -1.03 -8.88 -17.18
C LEU A 70 -0.62 -8.64 -18.64
N ASP A 71 -0.82 -7.45 -19.17
CA ASP A 71 -0.45 -7.12 -20.56
C ASP A 71 1.07 -7.20 -20.79
N ARG A 72 1.89 -6.83 -19.78
CA ARG A 72 3.35 -7.02 -19.84
C ARG A 72 3.72 -8.50 -19.78
N LEU A 73 3.16 -9.23 -18.82
CA LEU A 73 3.46 -10.65 -18.64
C LEU A 73 3.03 -11.51 -19.83
N GLU A 74 1.92 -11.18 -20.48
CA GLU A 74 1.49 -11.83 -21.73
C GLU A 74 2.42 -11.51 -22.90
N ARG A 75 2.85 -10.25 -23.05
CA ARG A 75 3.82 -9.84 -24.07
C ARG A 75 5.13 -10.59 -23.94
N GLU A 76 5.56 -10.86 -22.70
CA GLU A 76 6.76 -11.63 -22.39
C GLU A 76 6.54 -13.14 -22.40
N LYS A 77 5.33 -13.60 -22.73
CA LYS A 77 4.92 -15.02 -22.75
C LYS A 77 5.13 -15.73 -21.41
N LEU A 78 4.89 -15.01 -20.31
CA LEU A 78 4.95 -15.53 -18.95
C LEU A 78 3.57 -15.94 -18.43
N THR A 79 2.52 -15.33 -18.97
CA THR A 79 1.13 -15.69 -18.71
C THR A 79 0.35 -15.78 -20.01
N GLU A 80 -0.78 -16.47 -19.93
CA GLU A 80 -1.76 -16.56 -21.02
C GLU A 80 -3.18 -16.48 -20.49
N ARG A 81 -4.11 -15.94 -21.27
CA ARG A 81 -5.55 -15.96 -20.95
C ARG A 81 -6.22 -17.09 -21.70
N ARG A 82 -7.07 -17.83 -20.99
CA ARG A 82 -7.96 -18.85 -21.56
C ARG A 82 -9.38 -18.57 -21.08
N THR A 83 -10.37 -18.94 -21.90
CA THR A 83 -11.78 -18.85 -21.49
C THR A 83 -12.03 -19.67 -20.24
N ASP A 84 -12.76 -19.15 -19.28
CA ASP A 84 -13.16 -19.89 -18.07
C ASP A 84 -14.12 -21.02 -18.47
N PRO A 85 -13.81 -22.29 -18.19
CA PRO A 85 -14.70 -23.42 -18.54
C PRO A 85 -16.05 -23.35 -17.87
N SER A 86 -16.18 -22.63 -16.75
CA SER A 86 -17.44 -22.48 -16.01
C SER A 86 -18.24 -21.26 -16.42
N ASP A 87 -17.64 -20.30 -17.14
CA ASP A 87 -18.26 -19.05 -17.56
C ASP A 87 -17.59 -18.55 -18.84
N GLY A 88 -18.16 -18.89 -19.97
CA GLY A 88 -17.62 -18.53 -21.29
C GLY A 88 -17.46 -17.03 -21.56
N ARG A 89 -17.99 -16.16 -20.70
CA ARG A 89 -17.80 -14.69 -20.76
C ARG A 89 -16.61 -14.20 -19.96
N ALA A 90 -16.04 -15.04 -19.12
CA ALA A 90 -14.91 -14.72 -18.28
C ALA A 90 -13.62 -15.37 -18.80
N SER A 91 -12.48 -14.82 -18.41
CA SER A 91 -11.18 -15.41 -18.68
C SER A 91 -10.42 -15.72 -17.41
N LEU A 92 -9.68 -16.82 -17.44
CA LEU A 92 -8.69 -17.20 -16.42
C LEU A 92 -7.30 -16.93 -16.94
N VAL A 93 -6.43 -16.45 -16.07
CA VAL A 93 -5.01 -16.22 -16.34
C VAL A 93 -4.23 -17.42 -15.83
N TYR A 94 -3.41 -17.98 -16.70
CA TYR A 94 -2.53 -19.12 -16.45
C TYR A 94 -1.08 -18.68 -16.51
N LEU A 95 -0.21 -19.32 -15.74
CA LEU A 95 1.23 -19.27 -16.00
C LEU A 95 1.55 -20.17 -17.20
N THR A 96 2.44 -19.72 -18.07
CA THR A 96 3.14 -20.61 -19.01
C THR A 96 4.24 -21.39 -18.26
N ASP A 97 4.85 -22.40 -18.90
CA ASP A 97 5.98 -23.12 -18.29
C ASP A 97 7.13 -22.17 -17.95
N ARG A 98 7.44 -21.22 -18.86
CA ARG A 98 8.42 -20.16 -18.62
C ARG A 98 8.01 -19.23 -17.47
N GLY A 99 6.73 -18.89 -17.38
CA GLY A 99 6.19 -18.08 -16.30
C GLY A 99 6.24 -18.80 -14.95
N ALA A 100 5.96 -20.10 -14.92
CA ALA A 100 6.02 -20.91 -13.70
C ALA A 100 7.46 -21.02 -13.18
N GLU A 101 8.43 -21.23 -14.06
CA GLU A 101 9.85 -21.31 -13.69
C GLU A 101 10.37 -19.97 -13.16
N LEU A 102 10.08 -18.85 -13.87
CA LEU A 102 10.46 -17.51 -13.39
C LEU A 102 9.78 -17.18 -12.07
N ALA A 103 8.49 -17.52 -11.89
CA ALA A 103 7.77 -17.31 -10.66
C ALA A 103 8.40 -18.09 -9.48
N ARG A 104 8.89 -19.30 -9.74
CA ARG A 104 9.62 -20.12 -8.75
C ARG A 104 10.92 -19.44 -8.34
N GLU A 105 11.78 -19.13 -9.31
CA GLU A 105 13.07 -18.49 -9.08
C GLU A 105 12.92 -17.16 -8.35
N ALA A 106 11.98 -16.32 -8.80
CA ALA A 106 11.71 -15.02 -8.19
C ALA A 106 11.22 -15.15 -6.75
N THR A 107 10.34 -16.14 -6.47
CA THR A 107 9.85 -16.40 -5.12
C THR A 107 10.97 -16.85 -4.20
N ASP A 108 11.84 -17.77 -4.66
CA ASP A 108 12.95 -18.31 -3.87
C ASP A 108 13.95 -17.18 -3.49
N LYS A 109 14.37 -16.37 -4.49
CA LYS A 109 15.26 -15.23 -4.27
C LYS A 109 14.64 -14.17 -3.35
N HIS A 110 13.35 -13.88 -3.55
CA HIS A 110 12.62 -12.95 -2.71
C HIS A 110 12.53 -13.44 -1.26
N THR A 111 12.26 -14.74 -1.05
CA THR A 111 12.19 -15.37 0.27
C THR A 111 13.52 -15.24 1.02
N VAL A 112 14.64 -15.55 0.35
CA VAL A 112 15.97 -15.37 0.94
C VAL A 112 16.22 -13.91 1.33
N SER A 113 15.86 -12.96 0.46
CA SER A 113 16.00 -11.53 0.72
C SER A 113 15.17 -11.07 1.92
N MET A 114 13.92 -11.53 2.02
CA MET A 114 13.03 -11.21 3.15
C MET A 114 13.47 -11.87 4.45
N HIS A 115 14.01 -13.09 4.39
CA HIS A 115 14.60 -13.75 5.56
C HIS A 115 15.68 -12.85 6.20
N GLY A 116 16.55 -12.23 5.38
CA GLY A 116 17.57 -11.30 5.88
C GLY A 116 16.99 -10.11 6.64
N ILE A 117 15.86 -9.53 6.21
CA ILE A 117 15.20 -8.44 6.94
C ILE A 117 14.62 -8.92 8.26
N PHE A 118 13.93 -10.06 8.26
CA PHE A 118 13.25 -10.55 9.45
C PHE A 118 14.16 -11.30 10.42
N SER A 119 15.43 -11.53 10.08
CA SER A 119 16.40 -12.18 10.97
C SER A 119 16.81 -11.36 12.20
N VAL A 120 16.54 -10.03 12.18
CA VAL A 120 16.72 -9.16 13.35
C VAL A 120 15.75 -9.46 14.50
N LEU A 121 14.69 -10.22 14.22
CA LEU A 121 13.67 -10.61 15.17
C LEU A 121 13.91 -12.06 15.61
N THR A 122 13.69 -12.35 16.88
CA THR A 122 13.62 -13.73 17.40
C THR A 122 12.39 -14.46 16.83
N ASP A 123 12.35 -15.78 16.95
CA ASP A 123 11.20 -16.58 16.51
C ASP A 123 9.89 -16.11 17.14
N LYS A 124 9.94 -15.86 18.46
CA LYS A 124 8.79 -15.36 19.20
C LYS A 124 8.32 -14.00 18.69
N GLU A 125 9.23 -13.07 18.48
CA GLU A 125 8.88 -11.72 17.97
C GLU A 125 8.30 -11.80 16.56
N ARG A 126 8.79 -12.71 15.69
CA ARG A 126 8.21 -12.94 14.37
C ARG A 126 6.77 -13.45 14.44
N ASP A 127 6.50 -14.36 15.38
CA ASP A 127 5.16 -14.91 15.59
C ASP A 127 4.21 -13.86 16.17
N ASP A 128 4.64 -13.09 17.17
CA ASP A 128 3.90 -11.99 17.75
C ASP A 128 3.58 -10.92 16.68
N LEU A 129 4.55 -10.50 15.90
CA LEU A 129 4.38 -9.54 14.81
C LEU A 129 3.36 -10.05 13.77
N ARG A 130 3.48 -11.31 13.35
CA ARG A 130 2.55 -11.96 12.43
C ARG A 130 1.12 -11.95 12.97
N HIS A 131 0.95 -12.28 14.25
CA HIS A 131 -0.35 -12.29 14.90
C HIS A 131 -0.95 -10.87 14.95
N LEU A 132 -0.18 -9.89 15.39
CA LEU A 132 -0.63 -8.49 15.52
C LEU A 132 -0.99 -7.88 14.18
N LEU A 133 -0.18 -8.07 13.14
CA LEU A 133 -0.47 -7.59 11.79
C LEU A 133 -1.72 -8.24 11.19
N LYS A 134 -1.93 -9.54 11.39
CA LYS A 134 -3.16 -10.22 10.95
C LYS A 134 -4.39 -9.69 11.67
N LYS A 135 -4.31 -9.47 12.98
CA LYS A 135 -5.41 -8.91 13.79
C LYS A 135 -5.77 -7.50 13.33
N LEU A 136 -4.76 -6.64 13.19
CA LEU A 136 -4.95 -5.26 12.73
C LEU A 136 -5.52 -5.21 11.30
N GLY A 137 -4.95 -5.98 10.38
CA GLY A 137 -5.40 -6.01 8.99
C GLY A 137 -6.84 -6.48 8.82
N LYS A 138 -7.26 -7.52 9.55
CA LYS A 138 -8.65 -8.00 9.54
C LYS A 138 -9.62 -6.94 10.05
N PHE A 139 -9.27 -6.25 11.14
CA PHE A 139 -10.12 -5.19 11.69
C PHE A 139 -10.21 -4.00 10.73
N ALA A 140 -9.10 -3.55 10.17
CA ALA A 140 -9.06 -2.44 9.22
C ALA A 140 -9.87 -2.75 7.94
N GLN A 141 -9.77 -3.98 7.43
CA GLN A 141 -10.55 -4.44 6.28
C GLN A 141 -12.06 -4.43 6.58
N ALA A 142 -12.47 -4.96 7.73
CA ALA A 142 -13.87 -4.97 8.14
C ALA A 142 -14.42 -3.55 8.30
N ALA A 143 -13.66 -2.66 8.92
CA ALA A 143 -14.02 -1.25 9.10
C ALA A 143 -14.14 -0.51 7.75
N HIS A 144 -13.28 -0.83 6.79
CA HIS A 144 -13.34 -0.25 5.43
C HIS A 144 -14.54 -0.77 4.63
N SER A 145 -14.90 -2.04 4.80
CA SER A 145 -15.99 -2.69 4.07
C SER A 145 -17.37 -2.42 4.68
N ALA A 146 -17.43 -1.88 5.90
CA ALA A 146 -18.68 -1.49 6.53
C ALA A 146 -19.38 -0.40 5.70
N PRO A 147 -20.72 -0.48 5.48
CA PRO A 147 -21.46 0.56 4.80
C PRO A 147 -21.18 1.89 5.51
N ARG A 148 -20.74 2.91 4.77
CA ARG A 148 -20.62 4.26 5.32
C ARG A 148 -21.99 4.65 5.84
N ALA A 149 -22.17 4.64 7.16
CA ALA A 149 -23.36 5.26 7.77
C ALA A 149 -23.46 6.67 7.18
N SER A 150 -24.63 6.93 6.60
CA SER A 150 -24.96 8.21 5.95
C SER A 150 -24.33 9.35 6.73
N LYS A 151 -23.54 10.17 6.06
CA LYS A 151 -22.96 11.39 6.61
C LYS A 151 -24.11 12.25 7.14
N ARG A 152 -24.47 12.13 8.38
CA ARG A 152 -25.10 13.23 9.10
C ARG A 152 -24.06 14.34 9.06
N ALA A 153 -24.33 15.35 8.24
CA ALA A 153 -23.54 16.55 8.18
C ALA A 153 -23.45 17.11 9.61
N VAL A 154 -22.31 16.92 10.26
CA VAL A 154 -21.94 17.74 11.40
C VAL A 154 -21.62 19.09 10.79
N THR A 155 -22.64 19.94 10.71
CA THR A 155 -22.48 21.36 10.42
C THR A 155 -21.72 21.94 11.59
N ILE A 156 -20.41 22.01 11.48
CA ILE A 156 -19.59 22.82 12.37
C ILE A 156 -19.95 24.25 12.03
N SER A 157 -20.84 24.88 12.80
CA SER A 157 -21.10 26.30 12.76
C SER A 157 -19.81 27.00 13.16
N VAL A 158 -19.02 27.39 12.18
CA VAL A 158 -17.90 28.30 12.39
C VAL A 158 -18.52 29.69 12.57
N GLU A 159 -18.71 30.12 13.81
CA GLU A 159 -19.02 31.52 14.08
C GLU A 159 -17.90 32.39 13.50
N PRO A 160 -18.24 33.41 12.68
CA PRO A 160 -17.23 34.31 12.14
C PRO A 160 -16.58 35.07 13.29
N ARG A 161 -15.28 34.83 13.52
CA ARG A 161 -14.49 35.65 14.46
C ARG A 161 -14.60 37.12 14.02
N ARG A 162 -15.21 37.95 14.88
CA ARG A 162 -15.23 39.42 14.70
C ARG A 162 -13.79 39.94 14.55
N PRO A 163 -13.50 40.81 13.56
CA PRO A 163 -12.16 41.34 13.41
C PRO A 163 -11.82 42.16 14.66
N ARG A 164 -10.68 41.88 15.24
CA ARG A 164 -10.09 42.62 16.36
C ARG A 164 -9.80 44.03 15.85
N ARG A 165 -10.53 45.05 16.34
CA ARG A 165 -10.22 46.45 16.07
C ARG A 165 -8.80 46.73 16.57
N LEU A 166 -7.89 47.00 15.64
CA LEU A 166 -6.58 47.56 15.94
C LEU A 166 -6.81 49.00 16.42
N ASN A 167 -6.57 49.26 17.70
CA ASN A 167 -6.51 50.57 18.26
C ASN A 167 -5.34 51.35 17.59
N ALA A 168 -5.68 52.28 16.75
CA ALA A 168 -4.74 53.33 16.31
C ALA A 168 -4.48 54.25 17.50
N ALA A 169 -3.36 54.07 18.15
CA ALA A 169 -2.91 54.99 19.18
C ALA A 169 -1.51 55.53 18.81
N SER A 170 -1.53 56.80 18.53
CA SER A 170 -0.47 57.78 18.81
C SER A 170 0.82 57.72 18.01
N THR A 171 0.78 58.35 16.86
CA THR A 171 1.99 58.94 16.23
C THR A 171 2.38 60.21 16.99
N ARG A 172 3.24 60.13 17.99
CA ARG A 172 3.94 61.30 18.55
C ARG A 172 5.19 61.58 17.70
N LYS A 173 5.12 62.66 16.89
CA LYS A 173 6.26 63.31 16.29
C LYS A 173 7.26 63.73 17.37
N ARG A 174 8.45 63.18 17.36
CA ARG A 174 9.62 63.78 18.06
C ARG A 174 10.33 64.71 17.07
N ALA A 175 10.34 65.98 17.42
CA ALA A 175 11.13 67.00 16.75
C ALA A 175 12.62 66.77 17.04
N VAL A 176 13.47 66.91 16.02
CA VAL A 176 14.91 66.89 16.08
C VAL A 176 15.36 68.36 16.34
N PRO A 177 16.20 68.63 17.33
CA PRO A 177 16.84 69.94 17.46
C PRO A 177 18.05 70.03 16.53
N ALA A 178 18.20 71.18 15.84
CA ALA A 178 19.33 71.53 14.99
C ALA A 178 20.56 71.81 15.81
N ALA A 179 21.71 71.31 15.31
CA ALA A 179 23.04 71.57 15.82
C ALA A 179 23.59 72.94 15.43
N ARG A 180 24.30 73.52 16.36
CA ARG A 180 25.42 74.40 16.06
C ARG A 180 26.70 73.69 16.34
#